data_876e0e45525a95e7be5c6b81af70a43a
#
_entry.id   876e0e45525a95e7be5c6b81af70a43a
#
_cell.length_a   1.000
_cell.length_b   1.000
_cell.length_c   1.000
_cell.angle_alpha   90.00
_cell.angle_beta   90.00
_cell.angle_gamma   90.00
#
_symmetry.space_group_name_H-M   'P 1'
#
loop_
_entity.id
_entity.type
_entity.pdbx_description
1 polymer ?
#
loop_
_entity_poly.entity_id
_entity_poly.type
_entity_poly.pdbx_seq_one_letter_code
_entity_poly.pdbx_strand_id
1 'polypeptide(L)'
;MEKIALVTGASRGIGKATALALARDGWTVHVNYIRSREAAEAVAAQTGGMAICADVSDGQAVSAMFEKIGPLDLLVNNAGVAVYGLLTDLDPAVWQRLFDVNVTGMYNCCRCAIPPMVHVKAGHIINLASILGTNGASCEVTYSATKGAVVAFTKALAKELGPSGIRVNCVAPGCIDTDMIANLSPEDKAELADSTSLCRMGTAEDVADAITLLASERARFVTGQVFGVDGGLLI
;
A
#
# COMPACT_ATOMS: atom_id res chain seq x y z
N MET A 1 -8.53 -22.06 9.87
CA MET A 1 -7.11 -21.63 10.00
C MET A 1 -7.09 -20.14 10.26
N GLU A 2 -6.21 -19.68 11.09
CA GLU A 2 -5.96 -18.27 11.33
C GLU A 2 -5.46 -17.61 10.03
N LYS A 3 -6.01 -16.45 9.67
CA LYS A 3 -5.59 -15.71 8.49
C LYS A 3 -4.56 -14.67 8.90
N ILE A 4 -3.38 -14.72 8.32
CA ILE A 4 -2.25 -13.86 8.70
C ILE A 4 -1.96 -12.84 7.59
N ALA A 5 -1.91 -11.56 7.95
CA ALA A 5 -1.58 -10.48 7.05
C ALA A 5 -0.37 -9.67 7.53
N LEU A 6 0.36 -9.09 6.58
CA LEU A 6 1.34 -8.03 6.82
C LEU A 6 0.89 -6.77 6.09
N VAL A 7 0.84 -5.64 6.81
CA VAL A 7 0.66 -4.31 6.21
C VAL A 7 1.91 -3.49 6.43
N THR A 8 2.57 -3.06 5.34
CA THR A 8 3.77 -2.22 5.45
C THR A 8 3.42 -0.75 5.64
N GLY A 9 4.22 -0.03 6.46
CA GLY A 9 3.96 1.36 6.78
C GLY A 9 2.65 1.58 7.55
N ALA A 10 2.27 0.66 8.44
CA ALA A 10 0.94 0.62 9.06
C ALA A 10 0.85 1.30 10.43
N SER A 11 1.81 2.14 10.80
CA SER A 11 1.73 2.92 12.05
C SER A 11 0.71 4.06 12.01
N ARG A 12 0.30 4.53 10.82
CA ARG A 12 -0.62 5.67 10.60
C ARG A 12 -1.31 5.60 9.23
N GLY A 13 -2.21 6.56 8.99
CA GLY A 13 -2.87 6.77 7.69
C GLY A 13 -3.57 5.53 7.15
N ILE A 14 -3.50 5.34 5.84
CA ILE A 14 -4.13 4.23 5.12
C ILE A 14 -3.67 2.87 5.67
N GLY A 15 -2.38 2.72 5.96
CA GLY A 15 -1.84 1.46 6.49
C GLY A 15 -2.44 1.09 7.84
N LYS A 16 -2.58 2.05 8.77
CA LYS A 16 -3.25 1.86 10.07
C LYS A 16 -4.72 1.48 9.87
N ALA A 17 -5.46 2.25 9.07
CA ALA A 17 -6.87 1.97 8.80
C ALA A 17 -7.06 0.58 8.20
N THR A 18 -6.19 0.19 7.24
CA THR A 18 -6.17 -1.13 6.63
C THR A 18 -5.92 -2.24 7.66
N ALA A 19 -4.91 -2.08 8.53
CA ALA A 19 -4.61 -3.08 9.54
C ALA A 19 -5.78 -3.30 10.50
N LEU A 20 -6.42 -2.22 10.96
CA LEU A 20 -7.58 -2.27 11.84
C LEU A 20 -8.82 -2.84 11.14
N ALA A 21 -9.04 -2.52 9.87
CA ALA A 21 -10.15 -3.05 9.09
C ALA A 21 -10.01 -4.57 8.86
N LEU A 22 -8.81 -5.03 8.47
CA LEU A 22 -8.52 -6.46 8.33
C LEU A 22 -8.70 -7.21 9.66
N ALA A 23 -8.28 -6.62 10.77
CA ALA A 23 -8.46 -7.26 12.09
C ALA A 23 -9.96 -7.40 12.46
N ARG A 24 -10.79 -6.41 12.13
CA ARG A 24 -12.26 -6.52 12.28
C ARG A 24 -12.85 -7.66 11.45
N ASP A 25 -12.23 -7.97 10.30
CA ASP A 25 -12.62 -9.08 9.42
C ASP A 25 -11.98 -10.43 9.84
N GLY A 26 -11.36 -10.50 11.02
CA GLY A 26 -10.82 -11.72 11.61
C GLY A 26 -9.41 -12.11 11.18
N TRP A 27 -8.64 -11.14 10.65
CA TRP A 27 -7.22 -11.35 10.35
C TRP A 27 -6.34 -11.04 11.55
N THR A 28 -5.30 -11.83 11.77
CA THR A 28 -4.14 -11.43 12.57
C THR A 28 -3.23 -10.60 11.68
N VAL A 29 -2.97 -9.32 12.06
CA VAL A 29 -2.26 -8.39 11.19
C VAL A 29 -0.96 -7.92 11.80
N HIS A 30 0.15 -8.27 11.16
CA HIS A 30 1.47 -7.71 11.49
C HIS A 30 1.61 -6.30 10.92
N VAL A 31 2.21 -5.42 11.71
CA VAL A 31 2.35 -3.98 11.44
C VAL A 31 3.82 -3.65 11.22
N ASN A 32 4.21 -3.37 9.99
CA ASN A 32 5.55 -2.87 9.72
C ASN A 32 5.61 -1.34 9.88
N TYR A 33 6.70 -0.86 10.41
CA TYR A 33 7.02 0.57 10.59
C TYR A 33 8.53 0.82 10.48
N ILE A 34 8.92 2.11 10.36
CA ILE A 34 10.34 2.52 10.38
C ILE A 34 10.66 3.50 11.52
N ARG A 35 9.76 4.42 11.87
CA ARG A 35 10.03 5.51 12.83
C ARG A 35 9.11 5.51 14.04
N SER A 36 7.81 5.33 13.84
CA SER A 36 6.77 5.55 14.85
C SER A 36 6.48 4.28 15.63
N ARG A 37 7.38 3.88 16.52
CA ARG A 37 7.31 2.62 17.28
C ARG A 37 6.04 2.54 18.13
N GLU A 38 5.78 3.52 18.97
CA GLU A 38 4.64 3.52 19.90
C GLU A 38 3.30 3.42 19.13
N ALA A 39 3.17 4.18 18.04
CA ALA A 39 1.98 4.12 17.20
C ALA A 39 1.80 2.74 16.54
N ALA A 40 2.89 2.12 16.07
CA ALA A 40 2.84 0.80 15.47
C ALA A 40 2.49 -0.28 16.51
N GLU A 41 3.06 -0.22 17.72
CA GLU A 41 2.75 -1.12 18.82
C GLU A 41 1.28 -0.99 19.27
N ALA A 42 0.74 0.24 19.31
CA ALA A 42 -0.66 0.49 19.62
C ALA A 42 -1.62 -0.09 18.55
N VAL A 43 -1.24 -0.08 17.28
CA VAL A 43 -2.01 -0.75 16.21
C VAL A 43 -1.88 -2.26 16.34
N ALA A 44 -0.68 -2.80 16.51
CA ALA A 44 -0.43 -4.23 16.63
C ALA A 44 -1.19 -4.87 17.81
N ALA A 45 -1.29 -4.17 18.93
CA ALA A 45 -2.07 -4.60 20.09
C ALA A 45 -3.58 -4.79 19.77
N GLN A 46 -4.11 -4.05 18.80
CA GLN A 46 -5.51 -4.14 18.38
C GLN A 46 -5.74 -5.18 17.27
N THR A 47 -4.67 -5.58 16.58
CA THR A 47 -4.76 -6.47 15.41
C THR A 47 -4.31 -7.90 15.72
N GLY A 48 -3.88 -8.18 16.95
CA GLY A 48 -3.38 -9.48 17.40
C GLY A 48 -2.03 -9.88 16.81
N GLY A 49 -1.44 -9.03 15.96
CA GLY A 49 -0.14 -9.27 15.33
C GLY A 49 1.02 -8.62 16.07
N MET A 50 2.16 -8.51 15.40
CA MET A 50 3.38 -7.90 15.91
C MET A 50 3.68 -6.57 15.21
N ALA A 51 4.24 -5.61 15.94
CA ALA A 51 4.87 -4.43 15.36
C ALA A 51 6.34 -4.74 15.04
N ILE A 52 6.77 -4.58 13.79
CA ILE A 52 8.13 -4.89 13.34
C ILE A 52 8.77 -3.68 12.67
N CYS A 53 9.91 -3.25 13.23
CA CYS A 53 10.72 -2.19 12.65
C CYS A 53 11.57 -2.75 11.50
N ALA A 54 11.32 -2.28 10.28
CA ALA A 54 12.14 -2.57 9.12
C ALA A 54 11.95 -1.48 8.06
N ASP A 55 13.06 -0.98 7.49
CA ASP A 55 12.99 -0.18 6.26
C ASP A 55 12.76 -1.15 5.09
N VAL A 56 11.64 -0.99 4.39
CA VAL A 56 11.29 -1.86 3.26
C VAL A 56 12.29 -1.75 2.10
N SER A 57 13.01 -0.64 1.99
CA SER A 57 14.07 -0.45 0.98
C SER A 57 15.32 -1.29 1.26
N ASP A 58 15.49 -1.77 2.48
CA ASP A 58 16.59 -2.67 2.88
C ASP A 58 16.15 -4.13 2.80
N GLY A 59 16.65 -4.85 1.79
CA GLY A 59 16.29 -6.26 1.59
C GLY A 59 16.71 -7.18 2.74
N GLN A 60 17.76 -6.86 3.49
CA GLN A 60 18.18 -7.65 4.66
C GLN A 60 17.22 -7.43 5.83
N ALA A 61 16.83 -6.17 6.09
CA ALA A 61 15.83 -5.86 7.10
C ALA A 61 14.48 -6.50 6.79
N VAL A 62 14.06 -6.52 5.52
CA VAL A 62 12.84 -7.20 5.07
C VAL A 62 12.94 -8.70 5.28
N SER A 63 14.05 -9.35 4.89
CA SER A 63 14.23 -10.80 5.13
C SER A 63 14.13 -11.15 6.60
N ALA A 64 14.80 -10.39 7.47
CA ALA A 64 14.73 -10.58 8.93
C ALA A 64 13.31 -10.33 9.49
N MET A 65 12.55 -9.41 8.90
CA MET A 65 11.13 -9.21 9.25
C MET A 65 10.31 -10.47 8.92
N PHE A 66 10.45 -11.01 7.70
CA PHE A 66 9.70 -12.20 7.28
C PHE A 66 10.09 -13.47 8.05
N GLU A 67 11.36 -13.61 8.46
CA GLU A 67 11.78 -14.70 9.35
C GLU A 67 11.05 -14.68 10.71
N LYS A 68 10.73 -13.48 11.23
CA LYS A 68 10.03 -13.31 12.50
C LYS A 68 8.53 -13.57 12.40
N ILE A 69 7.89 -13.13 11.30
CA ILE A 69 6.43 -13.22 11.16
C ILE A 69 5.97 -14.54 10.52
N GLY A 70 6.86 -15.25 9.84
CA GLY A 70 6.52 -16.50 9.15
C GLY A 70 5.68 -16.30 7.88
N PRO A 71 5.05 -17.38 7.39
CA PRO A 71 4.22 -17.34 6.19
C PRO A 71 2.99 -16.45 6.36
N LEU A 72 2.57 -15.80 5.25
CA LEU A 72 1.42 -14.90 5.19
C LEU A 72 0.38 -15.40 4.20
N ASP A 73 -0.90 -15.14 4.49
CA ASP A 73 -2.00 -15.29 3.52
C ASP A 73 -2.24 -14.01 2.72
N LEU A 74 -1.91 -12.84 3.30
CA LEU A 74 -2.08 -11.52 2.66
C LEU A 74 -0.86 -10.62 2.92
N LEU A 75 -0.31 -10.05 1.84
CA LEU A 75 0.65 -8.95 1.90
C LEU A 75 0.00 -7.67 1.36
N VAL A 76 -0.01 -6.60 2.16
CA VAL A 76 -0.40 -5.25 1.73
C VAL A 76 0.84 -4.36 1.69
N ASN A 77 1.33 -4.07 0.50
CA ASN A 77 2.44 -3.14 0.26
C ASN A 77 1.92 -1.70 0.26
N ASN A 78 1.82 -1.11 1.44
CA ASN A 78 1.34 0.26 1.63
C ASN A 78 2.48 1.27 1.89
N ALA A 79 3.63 0.84 2.42
CA ALA A 79 4.75 1.74 2.68
C ALA A 79 5.11 2.57 1.43
N GLY A 80 5.19 3.88 1.60
CA GLY A 80 5.49 4.79 0.51
C GLY A 80 5.82 6.19 0.99
N VAL A 81 6.50 6.94 0.13
CA VAL A 81 6.86 8.35 0.31
C VAL A 81 6.48 9.12 -0.93
N ALA A 82 6.18 10.40 -0.76
CA ALA A 82 5.91 11.34 -1.83
C ALA A 82 6.79 12.57 -1.70
N VAL A 83 6.97 13.28 -2.82
CA VAL A 83 7.63 14.58 -2.87
C VAL A 83 6.90 15.43 -3.89
N TYR A 84 6.76 16.69 -3.59
CA TYR A 84 6.19 17.70 -4.48
C TYR A 84 7.29 18.67 -4.93
N GLY A 85 7.41 18.92 -6.22
CA GLY A 85 8.37 19.84 -6.80
C GLY A 85 8.58 19.62 -8.29
N LEU A 86 9.08 20.65 -8.99
CA LEU A 86 9.45 20.53 -10.40
C LEU A 86 10.58 19.50 -10.56
N LEU A 87 10.52 18.72 -11.62
CA LEU A 87 11.51 17.67 -11.88
C LEU A 87 12.95 18.20 -11.89
N THR A 88 13.15 19.40 -12.44
CA THR A 88 14.46 20.05 -12.54
C THR A 88 15.05 20.51 -11.20
N ASP A 89 14.19 20.69 -10.19
CA ASP A 89 14.57 21.23 -8.90
C ASP A 89 14.79 20.12 -7.86
N LEU A 90 14.41 18.88 -8.20
CA LEU A 90 14.59 17.74 -7.31
C LEU A 90 16.02 17.22 -7.34
N ASP A 91 16.61 17.05 -6.16
CA ASP A 91 17.89 16.38 -6.01
C ASP A 91 17.79 14.92 -6.50
N PRO A 92 18.75 14.42 -7.29
CA PRO A 92 18.81 13.02 -7.71
C PRO A 92 18.68 11.99 -6.56
N ALA A 93 19.13 12.34 -5.36
CA ALA A 93 18.97 11.48 -4.17
C ALA A 93 17.50 11.32 -3.75
N VAL A 94 16.69 12.36 -3.96
CA VAL A 94 15.24 12.29 -3.71
C VAL A 94 14.56 11.35 -4.70
N TRP A 95 14.92 11.45 -5.99
CA TRP A 95 14.48 10.50 -7.01
C TRP A 95 14.78 9.05 -6.58
N GLN A 96 16.05 8.77 -6.24
CA GLN A 96 16.47 7.43 -5.84
C GLN A 96 15.69 6.95 -4.61
N ARG A 97 15.53 7.80 -3.58
CA ARG A 97 14.81 7.44 -2.37
C ARG A 97 13.34 7.09 -2.63
N LEU A 98 12.66 7.77 -3.57
CA LEU A 98 11.29 7.42 -3.94
C LEU A 98 11.22 6.03 -4.57
N PHE A 99 12.14 5.72 -5.50
CA PHE A 99 12.21 4.39 -6.10
C PHE A 99 12.58 3.31 -5.09
N ASP A 100 13.54 3.58 -4.20
CA ASP A 100 13.97 2.63 -3.18
C ASP A 100 12.80 2.24 -2.25
N VAL A 101 11.99 3.21 -1.82
CA VAL A 101 10.86 2.92 -0.91
C VAL A 101 9.67 2.37 -1.68
N ASN A 102 9.20 3.10 -2.71
CA ASN A 102 7.91 2.82 -3.34
C ASN A 102 7.94 1.60 -4.28
N VAL A 103 9.11 1.31 -4.87
CA VAL A 103 9.27 0.24 -5.87
C VAL A 103 10.13 -0.90 -5.31
N THR A 104 11.38 -0.62 -4.91
CA THR A 104 12.27 -1.65 -4.37
C THR A 104 11.73 -2.23 -3.07
N GLY A 105 11.13 -1.41 -2.21
CA GLY A 105 10.51 -1.87 -0.97
C GLY A 105 9.37 -2.86 -1.21
N MET A 106 8.47 -2.55 -2.16
CA MET A 106 7.41 -3.48 -2.59
C MET A 106 8.00 -4.79 -3.14
N TYR A 107 9.01 -4.69 -4.02
CA TYR A 107 9.70 -5.85 -4.58
C TYR A 107 10.31 -6.72 -3.48
N ASN A 108 11.01 -6.14 -2.51
CA ASN A 108 11.62 -6.89 -1.41
C ASN A 108 10.59 -7.68 -0.61
N CYS A 109 9.45 -7.05 -0.26
CA CYS A 109 8.37 -7.72 0.46
C CYS A 109 7.73 -8.85 -0.38
N CYS A 110 7.44 -8.60 -1.66
CA CYS A 110 6.91 -9.62 -2.56
C CYS A 110 7.85 -10.82 -2.68
N ARG A 111 9.16 -10.57 -2.82
CA ARG A 111 10.16 -11.62 -2.96
C ARG A 111 10.20 -12.56 -1.75
N CYS A 112 9.96 -12.06 -0.55
CA CYS A 112 9.89 -12.88 0.68
C CYS A 112 8.53 -13.58 0.83
N ALA A 113 7.41 -12.92 0.46
CA ALA A 113 6.07 -13.47 0.64
C ALA A 113 5.71 -14.57 -0.38
N ILE A 114 6.20 -14.45 -1.62
CA ILE A 114 5.78 -15.31 -2.73
C ILE A 114 6.15 -16.80 -2.54
N PRO A 115 7.39 -17.19 -2.15
CA PRO A 115 7.75 -18.61 -2.09
C PRO A 115 6.86 -19.45 -1.19
N PRO A 116 6.51 -19.04 0.05
CA PRO A 116 5.54 -19.77 0.87
C PRO A 116 4.14 -19.84 0.24
N MET A 117 3.65 -18.74 -0.35
CA MET A 117 2.35 -18.70 -1.02
C MET A 117 2.28 -19.68 -2.21
N VAL A 118 3.35 -19.75 -3.02
CA VAL A 118 3.45 -20.70 -4.15
C VAL A 118 3.44 -22.13 -3.64
N HIS A 119 4.13 -22.41 -2.52
CA HIS A 119 4.16 -23.75 -1.92
C HIS A 119 2.78 -24.24 -1.52
N VAL A 120 1.96 -23.39 -0.90
CA VAL A 120 0.60 -23.76 -0.46
C VAL A 120 -0.46 -23.52 -1.55
N LYS A 121 -0.09 -22.95 -2.70
CA LYS A 121 -0.97 -22.59 -3.82
C LYS A 121 -2.13 -21.68 -3.41
N ALA A 122 -1.86 -20.76 -2.50
CA ALA A 122 -2.82 -19.77 -2.01
C ALA A 122 -2.07 -18.54 -1.52
N GLY A 123 -2.67 -17.37 -1.72
CA GLY A 123 -2.11 -16.12 -1.24
C GLY A 123 -2.71 -14.91 -1.93
N HIS A 124 -2.50 -13.76 -1.35
CA HIS A 124 -2.99 -12.52 -1.89
C HIS A 124 -1.99 -11.38 -1.67
N ILE A 125 -1.76 -10.59 -2.69
CA ILE A 125 -0.90 -9.41 -2.64
C ILE A 125 -1.72 -8.20 -3.09
N ILE A 126 -1.75 -7.14 -2.27
CA ILE A 126 -2.39 -5.87 -2.60
C ILE A 126 -1.33 -4.77 -2.54
N ASN A 127 -1.10 -4.09 -3.65
CA ASN A 127 -0.14 -3.00 -3.75
C ASN A 127 -0.85 -1.66 -3.73
N LEU A 128 -0.32 -0.67 -2.99
CA LEU A 128 -0.82 0.69 -2.98
C LEU A 128 -0.12 1.52 -4.07
N ALA A 129 -0.84 1.81 -5.16
CA ALA A 129 -0.43 2.78 -6.16
C ALA A 129 -0.94 4.20 -5.80
N SER A 130 -1.42 4.90 -6.77
CA SER A 130 -2.13 6.18 -6.74
C SER A 130 -2.81 6.37 -8.09
N ILE A 131 -3.85 7.20 -8.16
CA ILE A 131 -4.38 7.66 -9.45
C ILE A 131 -3.29 8.37 -10.27
N LEU A 132 -2.30 9.00 -9.61
CA LEU A 132 -1.16 9.64 -10.29
C LEU A 132 -0.24 8.63 -10.99
N GLY A 133 -0.30 7.35 -10.62
CA GLY A 133 0.39 6.28 -11.33
C GLY A 133 -0.24 5.91 -12.67
N THR A 134 -1.48 6.31 -12.91
CA THR A 134 -2.21 6.09 -14.17
C THR A 134 -2.31 7.36 -15.02
N ASN A 135 -2.46 8.53 -14.38
CA ASN A 135 -2.77 9.79 -15.05
C ASN A 135 -1.57 10.76 -15.06
N GLY A 136 -0.68 10.64 -14.06
CA GLY A 136 0.39 11.60 -13.84
C GLY A 136 -0.11 12.90 -13.20
N ALA A 137 0.81 13.72 -12.69
CA ALA A 137 0.52 15.08 -12.26
C ALA A 137 1.75 15.98 -12.39
N SER A 138 1.50 17.29 -12.62
CA SER A 138 2.54 18.33 -12.58
C SER A 138 3.13 18.40 -11.17
N CYS A 139 4.43 18.68 -11.07
CA CYS A 139 5.21 18.73 -9.83
C CYS A 139 5.28 17.39 -9.04
N GLU A 140 4.74 16.29 -9.58
CA GLU A 140 4.77 14.95 -9.00
C GLU A 140 5.31 13.89 -9.96
N VAL A 141 6.17 14.28 -10.89
CA VAL A 141 6.69 13.39 -11.95
C VAL A 141 7.35 12.14 -11.37
N THR A 142 8.23 12.31 -10.36
CA THR A 142 8.93 11.19 -9.73
C THR A 142 7.98 10.26 -9.00
N TYR A 143 7.04 10.81 -8.23
CA TYR A 143 6.04 10.02 -7.51
C TYR A 143 5.14 9.26 -8.48
N SER A 144 4.62 9.93 -9.50
CA SER A 144 3.82 9.33 -10.58
C SER A 144 4.56 8.17 -11.26
N ALA A 145 5.84 8.35 -11.58
CA ALA A 145 6.67 7.30 -12.17
C ALA A 145 6.78 6.06 -11.25
N THR A 146 7.01 6.25 -9.94
CA THR A 146 7.05 5.12 -9.00
C THR A 146 5.71 4.39 -8.90
N LYS A 147 4.60 5.14 -8.89
CA LYS A 147 3.25 4.56 -8.80
C LYS A 147 2.81 3.90 -10.10
N GLY A 148 3.26 4.40 -11.25
CA GLY A 148 3.14 3.73 -12.55
C GLY A 148 3.90 2.39 -12.58
N ALA A 149 5.11 2.35 -12.00
CA ALA A 149 5.87 1.12 -11.84
C ALA A 149 5.12 0.08 -10.98
N VAL A 150 4.47 0.49 -9.88
CA VAL A 150 3.62 -0.38 -9.04
C VAL A 150 2.47 -0.96 -9.84
N VAL A 151 1.80 -0.17 -10.69
CA VAL A 151 0.71 -0.63 -11.56
C VAL A 151 1.20 -1.69 -12.54
N ALA A 152 2.30 -1.43 -13.25
CA ALA A 152 2.87 -2.37 -14.21
C ALA A 152 3.33 -3.67 -13.54
N PHE A 153 4.02 -3.56 -12.40
CA PHE A 153 4.47 -4.69 -11.58
C PHE A 153 3.29 -5.56 -11.16
N THR A 154 2.21 -4.98 -10.66
CA THR A 154 1.00 -5.69 -10.23
C THR A 154 0.40 -6.52 -11.37
N LYS A 155 0.24 -5.91 -12.55
CA LYS A 155 -0.34 -6.57 -13.73
C LYS A 155 0.52 -7.74 -14.23
N ALA A 156 1.85 -7.57 -14.22
CA ALA A 156 2.78 -8.61 -14.63
C ALA A 156 2.79 -9.78 -13.61
N LEU A 157 2.92 -9.45 -12.33
CA LEU A 157 2.98 -10.43 -11.25
C LEU A 157 1.68 -11.24 -11.11
N ALA A 158 0.51 -10.62 -11.38
CA ALA A 158 -0.76 -11.33 -11.39
C ALA A 158 -0.81 -12.45 -12.43
N LYS A 159 -0.22 -12.22 -13.61
CA LYS A 159 -0.13 -13.23 -14.69
C LYS A 159 0.84 -14.36 -14.33
N GLU A 160 1.95 -14.02 -13.69
CA GLU A 160 2.97 -14.98 -13.28
C GLU A 160 2.47 -15.89 -12.15
N LEU A 161 1.77 -15.34 -11.16
CA LEU A 161 1.35 -16.06 -9.96
C LEU A 161 -0.05 -16.68 -10.06
N GLY A 162 -0.86 -16.27 -11.03
CA GLY A 162 -2.20 -16.81 -11.26
C GLY A 162 -2.25 -18.34 -11.34
N PRO A 163 -1.36 -19.02 -12.09
CA PRO A 163 -1.30 -20.49 -12.14
C PRO A 163 -1.03 -21.15 -10.77
N SER A 164 -0.47 -20.41 -9.82
CA SER A 164 -0.24 -20.87 -8.45
C SER A 164 -1.39 -20.51 -7.48
N GLY A 165 -2.52 -20.01 -7.99
CA GLY A 165 -3.68 -19.65 -7.16
C GLY A 165 -3.51 -18.37 -6.35
N ILE A 166 -2.49 -17.55 -6.64
CA ILE A 166 -2.20 -16.31 -5.94
C ILE A 166 -2.82 -15.14 -6.71
N ARG A 167 -3.57 -14.29 -6.02
CA ARG A 167 -4.14 -13.07 -6.59
C ARG A 167 -3.24 -11.87 -6.29
N VAL A 168 -3.05 -11.00 -7.27
CA VAL A 168 -2.27 -9.76 -7.10
C VAL A 168 -3.09 -8.61 -7.67
N ASN A 169 -3.45 -7.65 -6.83
CA ASN A 169 -4.22 -6.48 -7.23
C ASN A 169 -3.56 -5.19 -6.73
N CYS A 170 -4.02 -4.09 -7.23
CA CYS A 170 -3.54 -2.76 -6.88
C CYS A 170 -4.73 -1.88 -6.48
N VAL A 171 -4.57 -1.10 -5.43
CA VAL A 171 -5.48 -0.01 -5.08
C VAL A 171 -4.81 1.31 -5.44
N ALA A 172 -5.53 2.19 -6.12
CA ALA A 172 -5.08 3.50 -6.56
C ALA A 172 -5.92 4.59 -5.88
N PRO A 173 -5.52 5.06 -4.68
CA PRO A 173 -6.21 6.13 -4.00
C PRO A 173 -6.11 7.46 -4.77
N GLY A 174 -7.15 8.28 -4.66
CA GLY A 174 -7.17 9.69 -5.03
C GLY A 174 -6.67 10.59 -3.90
N CYS A 175 -7.34 11.74 -3.72
CA CYS A 175 -7.06 12.66 -2.62
C CYS A 175 -7.64 12.12 -1.31
N ILE A 176 -6.79 11.58 -0.46
CA ILE A 176 -7.16 11.00 0.84
C ILE A 176 -6.65 11.90 1.96
N ASP A 177 -7.53 12.32 2.87
CA ASP A 177 -7.16 13.15 4.03
C ASP A 177 -6.31 12.34 5.02
N THR A 178 -5.02 12.52 4.93
CA THR A 178 -4.01 11.85 5.76
C THR A 178 -2.87 12.85 6.06
N ASP A 179 -1.94 12.44 6.93
CA ASP A 179 -0.75 13.25 7.26
C ASP A 179 0.08 13.63 6.02
N MET A 180 -0.06 12.91 4.90
CA MET A 180 0.68 13.20 3.66
C MET A 180 0.31 14.54 3.05
N ILE A 181 -0.90 15.01 3.29
CA ILE A 181 -1.43 16.30 2.81
C ILE A 181 -1.80 17.25 3.95
N ALA A 182 -1.26 17.02 5.15
CA ALA A 182 -1.53 17.87 6.32
C ALA A 182 -1.06 19.33 6.13
N ASN A 183 -0.11 19.55 5.22
CA ASN A 183 0.44 20.88 4.93
C ASN A 183 -0.41 21.72 3.95
N LEU A 184 -1.46 21.14 3.37
CA LEU A 184 -2.38 21.88 2.49
C LEU A 184 -3.27 22.81 3.31
N SER A 185 -3.53 23.99 2.76
CA SER A 185 -4.48 24.94 3.36
C SER A 185 -5.91 24.39 3.35
N PRO A 186 -6.82 24.90 4.21
CA PRO A 186 -8.23 24.53 4.14
C PRO A 186 -8.86 24.82 2.76
N GLU A 187 -8.42 25.88 2.10
CA GLU A 187 -8.86 26.30 0.77
C GLU A 187 -8.42 25.26 -0.29
N ASP A 188 -7.13 24.84 -0.26
CA ASP A 188 -6.63 23.80 -1.19
C ASP A 188 -7.38 22.47 -0.98
N LYS A 189 -7.65 22.10 0.28
CA LYS A 189 -8.43 20.90 0.58
C LYS A 189 -9.88 20.99 0.08
N ALA A 190 -10.49 22.16 0.15
CA ALA A 190 -11.85 22.38 -0.39
C ALA A 190 -11.85 22.25 -1.92
N GLU A 191 -10.85 22.84 -2.60
CA GLU A 191 -10.68 22.72 -4.06
C GLU A 191 -10.50 21.26 -4.49
N LEU A 192 -9.67 20.50 -3.76
CA LEU A 192 -9.50 19.06 -3.99
C LEU A 192 -10.81 18.28 -3.77
N ALA A 193 -11.59 18.63 -2.76
CA ALA A 193 -12.90 18.01 -2.53
C ALA A 193 -13.86 18.29 -3.69
N ASP A 194 -13.92 19.52 -4.14
CA ASP A 194 -14.78 19.96 -5.26
C ASP A 194 -14.37 19.32 -6.60
N SER A 195 -13.10 18.95 -6.76
CA SER A 195 -12.59 18.23 -7.94
C SER A 195 -13.01 16.77 -8.00
N THR A 196 -13.58 16.21 -6.93
CA THR A 196 -14.12 14.86 -6.92
C THR A 196 -15.61 14.85 -7.25
N SER A 197 -16.09 13.83 -7.97
CA SER A 197 -17.53 13.66 -8.26
C SER A 197 -18.36 13.45 -7.00
N LEU A 198 -17.76 12.97 -5.90
CA LEU A 198 -18.43 12.82 -4.60
C LEU A 198 -18.35 14.07 -3.73
N CYS A 199 -17.78 15.17 -4.22
CA CYS A 199 -17.65 16.46 -3.55
C CYS A 199 -17.08 16.37 -2.12
N ARG A 200 -16.16 15.44 -1.91
CA ARG A 200 -15.41 15.26 -0.65
C ARG A 200 -14.05 14.62 -0.90
N MET A 201 -13.14 14.87 0.00
CA MET A 201 -11.94 14.05 0.07
C MET A 201 -12.28 12.63 0.56
N GLY A 202 -11.48 11.65 0.13
CA GLY A 202 -11.53 10.31 0.70
C GLY A 202 -10.91 10.27 2.10
N THR A 203 -11.26 9.24 2.85
CA THR A 203 -10.65 8.93 4.16
C THR A 203 -9.74 7.71 4.04
N ALA A 204 -8.90 7.49 5.04
CA ALA A 204 -8.09 6.28 5.11
C ALA A 204 -8.98 5.01 5.18
N GLU A 205 -10.14 5.12 5.79
CA GLU A 205 -11.16 4.07 5.90
C GLU A 205 -11.78 3.72 4.54
N ASP A 206 -12.06 4.71 3.68
CA ASP A 206 -12.56 4.45 2.30
C ASP A 206 -11.60 3.53 1.53
N VAL A 207 -10.29 3.76 1.70
CA VAL A 207 -9.25 2.93 1.05
C VAL A 207 -9.13 1.56 1.72
N ALA A 208 -9.20 1.51 3.06
CA ALA A 208 -9.13 0.27 3.83
C ALA A 208 -10.28 -0.68 3.49
N ASP A 209 -11.49 -0.15 3.32
CA ASP A 209 -12.67 -0.94 2.95
C ASP A 209 -12.53 -1.55 1.55
N ALA A 210 -11.95 -0.84 0.60
CA ALA A 210 -11.63 -1.41 -0.72
C ALA A 210 -10.58 -2.52 -0.63
N ILE A 211 -9.56 -2.37 0.24
CA ILE A 211 -8.55 -3.39 0.47
C ILE A 211 -9.16 -4.64 1.10
N THR A 212 -10.03 -4.50 2.12
CA THR A 212 -10.68 -5.65 2.76
C THR A 212 -11.63 -6.38 1.81
N LEU A 213 -12.34 -5.65 0.96
CA LEU A 213 -13.15 -6.25 -0.11
C LEU A 213 -12.29 -7.10 -1.05
N LEU A 214 -11.15 -6.58 -1.53
CA LEU A 214 -10.23 -7.31 -2.39
C LEU A 214 -9.58 -8.50 -1.67
N ALA A 215 -9.33 -8.40 -0.37
CA ALA A 215 -8.79 -9.48 0.46
C ALA A 215 -9.80 -10.62 0.69
N SER A 216 -11.09 -10.35 0.55
CA SER A 216 -12.16 -11.29 0.85
C SER A 216 -12.39 -12.33 -0.26
N GLU A 217 -13.12 -13.41 0.08
CA GLU A 217 -13.60 -14.42 -0.88
C GLU A 217 -14.56 -13.84 -1.92
N ARG A 218 -15.17 -12.68 -1.66
CA ARG A 218 -16.05 -12.00 -2.61
C ARG A 218 -15.30 -11.54 -3.86
N ALA A 219 -13.99 -11.33 -3.75
CA ALA A 219 -13.10 -10.96 -4.84
C ALA A 219 -12.27 -12.14 -5.39
N ARG A 220 -12.65 -13.40 -5.14
CA ARG A 220 -11.86 -14.59 -5.51
C ARG A 220 -11.53 -14.73 -6.99
N PHE A 221 -12.25 -14.04 -7.88
CA PHE A 221 -12.00 -14.05 -9.33
C PHE A 221 -11.43 -12.72 -9.84
N VAL A 222 -10.87 -11.89 -8.92
CA VAL A 222 -10.28 -10.58 -9.22
C VAL A 222 -8.77 -10.66 -9.04
N THR A 223 -8.02 -10.50 -10.13
CA THR A 223 -6.55 -10.42 -10.14
C THR A 223 -6.07 -9.53 -11.29
N GLY A 224 -4.92 -8.89 -11.13
CA GLY A 224 -4.32 -7.98 -12.11
C GLY A 224 -5.05 -6.64 -12.27
N GLN A 225 -5.99 -6.33 -11.38
CA GLN A 225 -6.80 -5.11 -11.47
C GLN A 225 -6.16 -3.94 -10.73
N VAL A 226 -6.45 -2.74 -11.22
CA VAL A 226 -6.17 -1.46 -10.56
C VAL A 226 -7.51 -0.86 -10.13
N PHE A 227 -7.74 -0.82 -8.84
CA PHE A 227 -8.97 -0.34 -8.23
C PHE A 227 -8.81 1.12 -7.82
N GLY A 228 -9.47 2.04 -8.54
CA GLY A 228 -9.55 3.44 -8.14
C GLY A 228 -10.40 3.60 -6.87
N VAL A 229 -9.88 4.33 -5.89
CA VAL A 229 -10.60 4.77 -4.69
C VAL A 229 -10.37 6.28 -4.59
N ASP A 230 -11.04 7.02 -5.46
CA ASP A 230 -10.70 8.40 -5.78
C ASP A 230 -11.90 9.35 -5.78
N GLY A 231 -13.11 8.85 -5.46
CA GLY A 231 -14.33 9.65 -5.45
C GLY A 231 -14.72 10.18 -6.84
N GLY A 232 -14.19 9.57 -7.91
CA GLY A 232 -14.38 10.05 -9.29
C GLY A 232 -13.59 11.34 -9.55
N LEU A 233 -12.38 11.46 -8.99
CA LEU A 233 -11.52 12.61 -9.17
C LEU A 233 -11.22 12.83 -10.66
N LEU A 234 -11.53 14.03 -11.11
CA LEU A 234 -11.35 14.48 -12.50
C LEU A 234 -9.96 15.10 -12.65
N ILE A 235 -9.02 14.38 -13.26
CA ILE A 235 -7.68 14.85 -13.60
C ILE A 235 -7.31 14.44 -15.02
#